data_fa85e5ed5ac9b062a442e0839bb49bce
#
_entry.id   fa85e5ed5ac9b062a442e0839bb49bce
#
_cell.length_a   1.000
_cell.length_b   1.000
_cell.length_c   1.000
_cell.angle_alpha   90.00
_cell.angle_beta   90.00
_cell.angle_gamma   90.00
#
_symmetry.space_group_name_H-M   'P 1'
#
loop_
_entity.id
_entity.type
_entity.pdbx_description
1 polymer ?
#
loop_
_entity_poly.entity_id
_entity_poly.type
_entity_poly.pdbx_seq_one_letter_code
_entity_poly.pdbx_strand_id
1 'polypeptide(L)'
;MYFVANWKMYGNLSSLNTLNKVIKFSKSKEIKKGRLIYCPPYTLISSFSKKFKNCQIGIGGQNCHESENYGPYTGHVNSRMLKNIGVIYFGYIILISSVKTSTKTTKAKSYYNNKY
;
A
#
# COMPACT_ATOMS: atom_id res chain seq x y z
N MET A 1 12.09 10.18 0.17
CA MET A 1 10.73 10.66 0.52
C MET A 1 9.70 9.64 0.04
N TYR A 2 8.64 9.38 0.81
CA TYR A 2 7.54 8.50 0.45
C TYR A 2 6.26 9.32 0.26
N PHE A 3 5.57 9.09 -0.84
CA PHE A 3 4.25 9.65 -1.13
C PHE A 3 3.23 8.52 -1.04
N VAL A 4 2.31 8.59 -0.11
CA VAL A 4 1.35 7.53 0.17
C VAL A 4 -0.04 7.99 -0.23
N ALA A 5 -0.67 7.27 -1.16
CA ALA A 5 -2.04 7.48 -1.59
C ALA A 5 -2.96 6.43 -0.98
N ASN A 6 -3.62 6.77 0.13
CA ASN A 6 -4.61 5.92 0.75
C ASN A 6 -5.98 6.18 0.13
N TRP A 7 -6.50 5.19 -0.58
CA TRP A 7 -7.82 5.26 -1.23
C TRP A 7 -8.98 5.10 -0.26
N LYS A 8 -8.69 4.72 0.98
CA LYS A 8 -9.74 4.44 1.96
C LYS A 8 -10.76 3.44 1.39
N MET A 9 -12.06 3.69 1.55
CA MET A 9 -13.14 2.83 1.05
C MET A 9 -13.67 3.31 -0.32
N TYR A 10 -12.79 3.75 -1.22
CA TYR A 10 -13.16 4.23 -2.54
C TYR A 10 -12.59 3.34 -3.65
N GLY A 11 -13.29 3.33 -4.78
CA GLY A 11 -12.83 2.70 -6.00
C GLY A 11 -13.53 1.40 -6.34
N ASN A 12 -13.48 1.08 -7.63
CA ASN A 12 -13.94 -0.15 -8.23
C ASN A 12 -13.01 -0.53 -9.39
N LEU A 13 -13.33 -1.56 -10.16
CA LEU A 13 -12.47 -2.02 -11.25
C LEU A 13 -12.27 -0.96 -12.35
N SER A 14 -13.26 -0.10 -12.61
CA SER A 14 -13.12 0.98 -13.60
C SER A 14 -12.08 2.02 -13.19
N SER A 15 -11.80 2.14 -11.90
CA SER A 15 -10.79 3.05 -11.35
C SER A 15 -9.37 2.72 -11.84
N LEU A 16 -9.13 1.49 -12.34
CA LEU A 16 -7.85 1.10 -12.94
C LEU A 16 -7.46 1.96 -14.15
N ASN A 17 -8.45 2.55 -14.84
CA ASN A 17 -8.22 3.42 -16.00
C ASN A 17 -7.50 4.71 -15.60
N THR A 18 -7.74 5.22 -14.39
CA THR A 18 -7.11 6.44 -13.89
C THR A 18 -5.61 6.25 -13.61
N LEU A 19 -5.18 5.00 -13.37
CA LEU A 19 -3.80 4.67 -13.01
C LEU A 19 -2.81 4.90 -14.15
N ASN A 20 -3.26 4.96 -15.40
CA ASN A 20 -2.37 5.21 -16.54
C ASN A 20 -1.63 6.56 -16.41
N LYS A 21 -2.31 7.59 -15.91
CA LYS A 21 -1.70 8.91 -15.63
C LYS A 21 -0.63 8.81 -14.53
N VAL A 22 -0.92 8.05 -13.49
CA VAL A 22 0.01 7.83 -12.36
C VAL A 22 1.24 7.05 -12.79
N ILE A 23 1.06 6.01 -13.62
CA ILE A 23 2.16 5.23 -14.20
C ILE A 23 3.07 6.12 -15.05
N LYS A 24 2.48 6.98 -15.88
CA LYS A 24 3.25 7.95 -16.68
C LYS A 24 4.05 8.90 -15.78
N PHE A 25 3.42 9.43 -14.74
CA PHE A 25 4.05 10.31 -13.77
C PHE A 25 5.19 9.62 -12.99
N SER A 26 5.01 8.35 -12.59
CA SER A 26 6.04 7.59 -11.86
C SER A 26 7.34 7.40 -12.65
N LYS A 27 7.28 7.53 -13.98
CA LYS A 27 8.44 7.43 -14.89
C LYS A 27 9.08 8.79 -15.16
N SER A 28 8.50 9.89 -14.67
CA SER A 28 9.03 11.24 -14.89
C SER A 28 10.27 11.50 -14.04
N LYS A 29 11.07 12.50 -14.48
CA LYS A 29 12.27 12.92 -13.73
C LYS A 29 11.95 13.55 -12.37
N GLU A 30 10.73 14.04 -12.18
CA GLU A 30 10.28 14.74 -10.98
C GLU A 30 10.23 13.83 -9.74
N ILE A 31 10.01 12.52 -9.94
CA ILE A 31 9.87 11.53 -8.86
C ILE A 31 11.16 10.76 -8.54
N LYS A 32 12.29 11.08 -9.20
CA LYS A 32 13.55 10.33 -9.05
C LYS A 32 14.03 10.13 -7.60
N LYS A 33 13.66 11.02 -6.67
CA LYS A 33 14.04 10.98 -5.26
C LYS A 33 12.92 10.50 -4.34
N GLY A 34 11.77 10.09 -4.88
CA GLY A 34 10.61 9.67 -4.12
C GLY A 34 10.08 8.30 -4.50
N ARG A 35 9.36 7.66 -3.59
CA ARG A 35 8.61 6.43 -3.86
C ARG A 35 7.13 6.69 -3.68
N LEU A 36 6.34 6.33 -4.70
CA LEU A 36 4.88 6.31 -4.62
C LEU A 36 4.42 4.98 -4.03
N ILE A 37 3.52 5.05 -3.07
CA ILE A 37 2.86 3.88 -2.48
C ILE A 37 1.35 4.10 -2.61
N TYR A 38 0.68 3.13 -3.21
CA TYR A 38 -0.78 3.11 -3.33
C TYR A 38 -1.38 2.09 -2.39
N CYS A 39 -2.37 2.51 -1.61
CA CYS A 39 -3.08 1.67 -0.65
C CYS A 39 -4.57 1.61 -1.04
N PRO A 40 -4.92 0.77 -2.03
CA PRO A 40 -6.31 0.56 -2.43
C PRO A 40 -7.04 -0.34 -1.42
N PRO A 41 -8.38 -0.41 -1.48
CA PRO A 41 -9.15 -1.42 -0.76
C PRO A 41 -8.70 -2.84 -1.12
N TYR A 42 -8.89 -3.81 -0.23
CA TYR A 42 -8.50 -5.20 -0.44
C TYR A 42 -8.99 -5.78 -1.76
N THR A 43 -10.23 -5.44 -2.16
CA THR A 43 -10.87 -5.89 -3.41
C THR A 43 -10.12 -5.47 -4.67
N LEU A 44 -9.27 -4.46 -4.59
CA LEU A 44 -8.52 -3.90 -5.72
C LEU A 44 -7.02 -4.19 -5.69
N ILE A 45 -6.47 -4.66 -4.56
CA ILE A 45 -5.02 -4.84 -4.39
C ILE A 45 -4.42 -5.70 -5.52
N SER A 46 -4.99 -6.86 -5.79
CA SER A 46 -4.47 -7.76 -6.84
C SER A 46 -4.46 -7.10 -8.22
N SER A 47 -5.52 -6.36 -8.55
CA SER A 47 -5.64 -5.65 -9.83
C SER A 47 -4.64 -4.50 -9.94
N PHE A 48 -4.43 -3.74 -8.87
CA PHE A 48 -3.41 -2.69 -8.79
C PHE A 48 -2.01 -3.27 -8.88
N SER A 49 -1.72 -4.37 -8.18
CA SER A 49 -0.43 -5.04 -8.21
C SER A 49 -0.07 -5.48 -9.62
N LYS A 50 -1.00 -6.11 -10.34
CA LYS A 50 -0.82 -6.48 -11.74
C LYS A 50 -0.56 -5.26 -12.64
N LYS A 51 -1.31 -4.18 -12.45
CA LYS A 51 -1.19 -2.95 -13.23
C LYS A 51 0.15 -2.25 -13.01
N PHE A 52 0.70 -2.32 -11.80
CA PHE A 52 1.95 -1.67 -11.41
C PHE A 52 3.19 -2.55 -11.52
N LYS A 53 3.07 -3.79 -11.99
CA LYS A 53 4.15 -4.79 -12.03
C LYS A 53 5.49 -4.28 -12.59
N ASN A 54 5.44 -3.39 -13.60
CA ASN A 54 6.64 -2.83 -14.25
C ASN A 54 6.83 -1.34 -13.93
N CYS A 55 6.36 -0.90 -12.77
CA CYS A 55 6.42 0.50 -12.34
C CYS A 55 7.15 0.62 -11.01
N GLN A 56 7.73 1.80 -10.75
CA GLN A 56 8.31 2.11 -9.44
C GLN A 56 7.24 2.58 -8.43
N ILE A 57 6.09 1.92 -8.45
CA ILE A 57 4.97 2.20 -7.54
C ILE A 57 4.78 0.99 -6.62
N GLY A 58 4.87 1.24 -5.32
CA GLY A 58 4.62 0.22 -4.33
C GLY A 58 3.14 0.05 -4.01
N ILE A 59 2.74 -1.15 -3.63
CA ILE A 59 1.41 -1.43 -3.11
C ILE A 59 1.48 -1.57 -1.60
N GLY A 60 0.62 -0.86 -0.90
CA GLY A 60 0.44 -0.96 0.54
C GLY A 60 -0.93 -1.53 0.92
N GLY A 61 -0.97 -2.26 2.02
CA GLY A 61 -2.23 -2.63 2.68
C GLY A 61 -2.72 -1.47 3.55
N GLN A 62 -4.02 -1.21 3.54
CA GLN A 62 -4.62 -0.17 4.40
C GLN A 62 -4.57 -0.57 5.88
N ASN A 63 -4.78 -1.85 6.15
CA ASN A 63 -4.62 -2.51 7.45
C ASN A 63 -4.28 -3.99 7.22
N CYS A 64 -4.02 -4.71 8.29
CA CYS A 64 -3.94 -6.18 8.28
C CYS A 64 -4.20 -6.71 9.68
N HIS A 65 -4.64 -7.96 9.77
CA HIS A 65 -4.76 -8.69 11.03
C HIS A 65 -3.38 -8.91 11.66
N GLU A 66 -3.31 -8.91 12.98
CA GLU A 66 -2.06 -9.07 13.73
C GLU A 66 -1.43 -10.47 13.60
N SER A 67 -2.26 -11.52 13.45
CA SER A 67 -1.78 -12.88 13.26
C SER A 67 -1.16 -13.05 11.87
N GLU A 68 0.08 -13.52 11.85
CA GLU A 68 0.76 -13.87 10.59
C GLU A 68 0.30 -15.22 10.02
N ASN A 69 -0.26 -16.08 10.86
CA ASN A 69 -0.73 -17.41 10.47
C ASN A 69 -2.20 -17.38 10.01
N TYR A 70 -2.56 -18.35 9.20
CA TYR A 70 -3.97 -18.61 8.88
C TYR A 70 -4.71 -19.07 10.14
N GLY A 71 -5.99 -18.75 10.23
CA GLY A 71 -6.80 -19.10 11.40
C GLY A 71 -8.28 -18.79 11.19
N PRO A 72 -9.13 -19.08 12.20
CA PRO A 72 -10.58 -18.92 12.11
C PRO A 72 -11.04 -17.45 12.27
N TYR A 73 -10.39 -16.56 11.57
CA TYR A 73 -10.66 -15.12 11.64
C TYR A 73 -11.48 -14.68 10.42
N THR A 74 -12.78 -14.91 10.46
CA THR A 74 -13.69 -14.61 9.35
C THR A 74 -13.62 -13.15 8.92
N GLY A 75 -13.40 -12.93 7.62
CA GLY A 75 -13.33 -11.59 7.01
C GLY A 75 -12.01 -10.85 7.22
N HIS A 76 -11.12 -11.34 8.05
CA HIS A 76 -9.81 -10.72 8.26
C HIS A 76 -8.78 -11.14 7.20
N VAL A 77 -7.85 -10.23 6.94
CA VAL A 77 -6.74 -10.44 5.99
C VAL A 77 -5.44 -10.17 6.73
N ASN A 78 -4.52 -11.12 6.72
CA ASN A 78 -3.22 -10.98 7.37
C ASN A 78 -2.11 -10.53 6.40
N SER A 79 -0.95 -10.22 6.94
CA SER A 79 0.21 -9.75 6.17
C SER A 79 0.69 -10.78 5.14
N ARG A 80 0.62 -12.08 5.46
CA ARG A 80 1.00 -13.17 4.55
C ARG A 80 0.10 -13.22 3.32
N MET A 81 -1.22 -13.12 3.51
CA MET A 81 -2.19 -13.08 2.41
C MET A 81 -1.95 -11.86 1.51
N LEU A 82 -1.70 -10.70 2.11
CA LEU A 82 -1.42 -9.47 1.38
C LEU A 82 -0.12 -9.54 0.59
N LYS A 83 0.94 -10.10 1.18
CA LYS A 83 2.22 -10.31 0.50
C LYS A 83 2.06 -11.16 -0.75
N ASN A 84 1.25 -12.23 -0.68
CA ASN A 84 1.02 -13.14 -1.81
C ASN A 84 0.36 -12.45 -3.01
N ILE A 85 -0.35 -11.35 -2.81
CA ILE A 85 -1.00 -10.58 -3.89
C ILE A 85 -0.24 -9.30 -4.27
N GLY A 86 1.02 -9.16 -3.79
CA GLY A 86 1.93 -8.09 -4.21
C GLY A 86 1.98 -6.87 -3.30
N VAL A 87 1.47 -6.94 -2.09
CA VAL A 87 1.65 -5.89 -1.09
C VAL A 87 3.07 -5.97 -0.54
N ILE A 88 3.78 -4.86 -0.56
CA ILE A 88 5.15 -4.75 -0.04
C ILE A 88 5.28 -3.78 1.14
N TYR A 89 4.24 -3.01 1.42
CA TYR A 89 4.18 -2.08 2.54
C TYR A 89 3.00 -2.42 3.45
N PHE A 90 3.27 -2.69 4.73
CA PHE A 90 2.27 -3.06 5.72
C PHE A 90 2.24 -2.08 6.88
N GLY A 91 1.08 -1.97 7.50
CA GLY A 91 0.89 -1.33 8.79
C GLY A 91 0.76 0.18 8.77
N TYR A 92 0.09 0.70 9.76
CA TYR A 92 -0.08 2.09 10.24
C TYR A 92 -0.16 3.26 9.24
N ILE A 93 -0.39 3.01 7.95
CA ILE A 93 -0.67 4.08 6.99
C ILE A 93 -1.98 4.81 7.36
N ILE A 94 -2.84 4.15 8.15
CA ILE A 94 -4.09 4.73 8.66
C ILE A 94 -3.85 5.89 9.62
N LEU A 95 -2.78 5.89 10.41
CA LEU A 95 -2.51 6.93 11.39
C LEU A 95 -1.99 8.24 10.79
N ILE A 96 -1.37 8.19 9.61
CA ILE A 96 -0.79 9.40 9.00
C ILE A 96 -1.86 10.32 8.39
N SER A 97 -3.02 9.79 8.01
CA SER A 97 -4.09 10.58 7.38
C SER A 97 -5.10 11.18 8.36
N SER A 98 -5.08 10.79 9.63
CA SER A 98 -6.02 11.26 10.66
C SER A 98 -5.38 12.11 11.75
N VAL A 99 -4.06 12.24 11.79
CA VAL A 99 -3.38 13.12 12.75
C VAL A 99 -3.15 14.48 12.12
N LYS A 100 -4.11 15.38 12.30
CA LYS A 100 -3.80 16.81 12.33
C LYS A 100 -2.85 17.03 13.50
N THR A 101 -1.59 17.38 13.17
CA THR A 101 -0.63 18.05 14.03
C THR A 101 -0.75 17.82 15.55
N SER A 102 -0.03 16.83 16.03
CA SER A 102 0.55 16.87 17.38
C SER A 102 1.84 16.03 17.34
N THR A 103 2.92 16.70 17.61
CA THR A 103 4.29 16.22 17.69
C THR A 103 4.43 15.02 18.62
N LYS A 104 4.54 13.82 18.06
CA LYS A 104 5.36 12.75 18.61
C LYS A 104 5.57 11.71 17.50
N THR A 105 6.80 11.64 17.04
CA THR A 105 7.31 10.65 16.09
C THR A 105 7.11 9.24 16.63
N THR A 106 6.03 8.60 16.26
CA THR A 106 5.90 7.16 16.43
C THR A 106 6.65 6.53 15.26
N LYS A 107 7.82 5.96 15.55
CA LYS A 107 8.64 5.20 14.61
C LYS A 107 7.75 4.13 13.96
N ALA A 108 7.47 4.28 12.69
CA ALA A 108 6.95 3.18 11.86
C ALA A 108 8.01 2.07 11.93
N LYS A 109 7.71 0.98 12.61
CA LYS A 109 8.53 -0.23 12.53
C LYS A 109 8.40 -0.76 11.11
N SER A 110 9.39 -0.48 10.29
CA SER A 110 9.56 -1.13 9.01
C SER A 110 9.95 -2.57 9.33
N TYR A 111 9.06 -3.51 9.09
CA TYR A 111 9.41 -4.93 9.04
C TYR A 111 10.15 -5.22 7.74
N TYR A 112 11.29 -4.56 7.56
CA TYR A 112 12.32 -5.00 6.63
C TYR A 112 13.26 -5.91 7.40
N ASN A 113 12.94 -7.17 7.51
CA ASN A 113 13.98 -8.16 7.69
C ASN A 113 14.54 -8.50 6.31
N ASN A 114 15.72 -7.94 6.04
CA ASN A 114 16.64 -8.43 5.03
C ASN A 114 16.86 -9.91 5.23
N LYS A 115 16.28 -10.74 4.38
CA LYS A 115 16.80 -12.07 4.00
C LYS A 115 16.05 -12.49 2.74
N TYR A 116 16.63 -12.18 1.61
CA TYR A 116 16.89 -12.97 0.40
C TYR A 116 17.60 -12.06 -0.59
#